data_e3d2b62f5c2f83e1efb1add36d73bebf
#
_entry.id   e3d2b62f5c2f83e1efb1add36d73bebf
#
_cell.length_a   1.000
_cell.length_b   1.000
_cell.length_c   1.000
_cell.angle_alpha   90.00
_cell.angle_beta   90.00
_cell.angle_gamma   90.00
#
_symmetry.space_group_name_H-M   'P 1'
#
loop_
_entity.id
_entity.type
_entity.pdbx_description
1 polymer ?
#
loop_
_entity_poly.entity_id
_entity_poly.type
_entity_poly.pdbx_seq_one_letter_code
_entity_poly.pdbx_strand_id
1 'polypeptide(L)'
;MVTKADVQAFMAERSEYTKANRFEDIEVKQNALELLEDALKRKRKRCMIGTGAMTDPYIPLENDLRYVRKSLSLAEKYGFGFTLITKSTQVLRDLDILKKINEKTKCVVQMTLTTYDEQLCRKLEPNVSTTKERYEALKILHQEGIPTVVWLCPILPFINDTEENLRGILNYCVEAKVYGIINFGMGLTLREGNREYFYKQLDRLFPGLKGKYIAYYGNQYILPSPNENHLRKIFNQTCDKYHIVHDNDKVFEYLRTYEEKDKCEQLSLFDFI
;
A
#
# COMPACT_ATOMS: atom_id res chain seq x y z
N MET A 1 6.30 21.21 -27.56
CA MET A 1 4.91 21.00 -27.07
C MET A 1 4.57 19.55 -27.34
N VAL A 2 4.25 18.76 -26.32
CA VAL A 2 3.91 17.34 -26.49
C VAL A 2 2.50 17.28 -27.09
N THR A 3 2.37 16.61 -28.23
CA THR A 3 1.09 16.47 -28.94
C THR A 3 0.29 15.28 -28.44
N LYS A 4 -1.02 15.24 -28.75
CA LYS A 4 -1.87 14.09 -28.45
C LYS A 4 -1.37 12.82 -29.16
N ALA A 5 -0.77 12.97 -30.34
CA ALA A 5 -0.15 11.86 -31.08
C ALA A 5 1.09 11.31 -30.37
N ASP A 6 1.93 12.17 -29.79
CA ASP A 6 3.11 11.75 -29.04
C ASP A 6 2.71 10.94 -27.80
N VAL A 7 1.63 11.36 -27.11
CA VAL A 7 1.09 10.63 -25.95
C VAL A 7 0.51 9.27 -26.36
N GLN A 8 -0.18 9.22 -27.50
CA GLN A 8 -0.74 7.97 -28.03
C GLN A 8 0.35 7.00 -28.48
N ALA A 9 1.39 7.51 -29.16
CA ALA A 9 2.55 6.69 -29.55
C ALA A 9 3.28 6.14 -28.33
N PHE A 10 3.53 6.97 -27.32
CA PHE A 10 4.15 6.55 -26.07
C PHE A 10 3.32 5.48 -25.32
N MET A 11 1.98 5.65 -25.29
CA MET A 11 1.09 4.67 -24.66
C MET A 11 1.02 3.35 -25.45
N ALA A 12 1.08 3.41 -26.78
CA ALA A 12 1.12 2.21 -27.64
C ALA A 12 2.43 1.45 -27.47
N GLU A 13 3.58 2.13 -27.53
CA GLU A 13 4.90 1.56 -27.29
C GLU A 13 5.00 0.91 -25.90
N ARG A 14 4.49 1.57 -24.87
CA ARG A 14 4.44 1.03 -23.51
C ARG A 14 3.49 -0.17 -23.39
N SER A 15 2.39 -0.20 -24.14
CA SER A 15 1.48 -1.35 -24.20
C SER A 15 2.12 -2.57 -24.85
N GLU A 16 2.89 -2.39 -25.91
CA GLU A 16 3.67 -3.48 -26.53
C GLU A 16 4.79 -3.95 -25.62
N TYR A 17 5.50 -3.03 -24.98
CA TYR A 17 6.53 -3.31 -23.98
C TYR A 17 5.98 -4.16 -22.83
N THR A 18 4.85 -3.78 -22.22
CA THR A 18 4.22 -4.53 -21.13
C THR A 18 3.69 -5.91 -21.55
N LYS A 19 3.41 -6.14 -22.82
CA LYS A 19 3.06 -7.47 -23.35
C LYS A 19 4.26 -8.38 -23.57
N ALA A 20 5.42 -7.79 -23.87
CA ALA A 20 6.66 -8.52 -24.18
C ALA A 20 7.50 -8.85 -22.94
N ASN A 21 7.42 -8.03 -21.88
CA ASN A 21 8.29 -8.15 -20.73
C ASN A 21 7.71 -9.07 -19.64
N ARG A 22 8.61 -9.89 -19.06
CA ARG A 22 8.27 -10.70 -17.90
C ARG A 22 8.07 -9.81 -16.69
N PHE A 23 7.25 -10.25 -15.73
CA PHE A 23 7.04 -9.57 -14.44
C PHE A 23 8.34 -9.30 -13.66
N GLU A 24 9.42 -10.00 -14.03
CA GLU A 24 10.74 -9.95 -13.40
C GLU A 24 11.65 -8.89 -14.04
N ASP A 25 11.27 -8.34 -15.21
CA ASP A 25 12.05 -7.30 -15.89
C ASP A 25 11.74 -5.95 -15.26
N ILE A 26 12.66 -5.46 -14.43
CA ILE A 26 12.53 -4.19 -13.73
C ILE A 26 13.33 -3.12 -14.45
N GLU A 27 12.64 -2.10 -14.94
CA GLU A 27 13.28 -0.90 -15.47
C GLU A 27 13.54 0.14 -14.40
N VAL A 28 14.76 0.63 -14.32
CA VAL A 28 15.16 1.69 -13.41
C VAL A 28 15.28 3.01 -14.17
N LYS A 29 14.43 3.97 -13.84
CA LYS A 29 14.51 5.33 -14.35
C LYS A 29 15.66 6.08 -13.65
N GLN A 30 16.83 6.17 -14.31
CA GLN A 30 18.04 6.71 -13.72
C GLN A 30 17.91 8.16 -13.21
N ASN A 31 17.18 9.01 -13.94
CA ASN A 31 16.98 10.42 -13.58
C ASN A 31 15.72 10.66 -12.72
N ALA A 32 15.16 9.64 -12.09
CA ALA A 32 13.92 9.77 -11.33
C ALA A 32 14.03 10.79 -10.18
N LEU A 33 15.17 10.81 -9.47
CA LEU A 33 15.40 11.70 -8.34
C LEU A 33 15.56 13.15 -8.77
N GLU A 34 16.27 13.42 -9.87
CA GLU A 34 16.42 14.75 -10.46
C GLU A 34 15.05 15.32 -10.87
N LEU A 35 14.25 14.50 -11.56
CA LEU A 35 12.91 14.89 -11.97
C LEU A 35 11.98 15.13 -10.77
N LEU A 36 12.10 14.32 -9.72
CA LEU A 36 11.35 14.53 -8.48
C LEU A 36 11.76 15.85 -7.83
N GLU A 37 13.06 16.09 -7.65
CA GLU A 37 13.55 17.34 -7.04
C GLU A 37 13.08 18.58 -7.81
N ASP A 38 13.18 18.55 -9.12
CA ASP A 38 12.71 19.63 -9.98
C ASP A 38 11.18 19.86 -9.87
N ALA A 39 10.42 18.78 -9.79
CA ALA A 39 8.97 18.88 -9.60
C ALA A 39 8.62 19.49 -8.24
N LEU A 40 9.33 19.10 -7.17
CA LEU A 40 9.12 19.63 -5.82
C LEU A 40 9.49 21.12 -5.73
N LYS A 41 10.61 21.53 -6.35
CA LYS A 41 11.03 22.96 -6.41
C LYS A 41 9.97 23.85 -7.10
N ARG A 42 9.38 23.36 -8.19
CA ARG A 42 8.40 24.14 -9.00
C ARG A 42 7.00 24.19 -8.37
N LYS A 43 6.68 23.26 -7.47
CA LYS A 43 5.33 23.11 -6.93
C LYS A 43 5.04 24.22 -5.90
N ARG A 44 4.10 25.09 -6.24
CA ARG A 44 3.72 26.25 -5.40
C ARG A 44 2.99 25.86 -4.11
N LYS A 45 2.18 24.79 -4.16
CA LYS A 45 1.39 24.32 -3.02
C LYS A 45 1.92 22.96 -2.54
N ARG A 46 2.25 22.86 -1.26
CA ARG A 46 2.64 21.59 -0.63
C ARG A 46 1.47 20.61 -0.62
N CYS A 47 1.76 19.33 -0.68
CA CYS A 47 0.75 18.28 -0.70
C CYS A 47 1.35 16.97 -0.18
N MET A 48 0.51 15.95 -0.05
CA MET A 48 0.96 14.58 0.17
C MET A 48 1.53 13.99 -1.12
N ILE A 49 2.67 13.30 -1.00
CA ILE A 49 3.26 12.47 -2.07
C ILE A 49 2.92 11.04 -1.75
N GLY A 50 2.38 10.29 -2.71
CA GLY A 50 2.05 8.88 -2.55
C GLY A 50 2.87 7.97 -3.46
N THR A 51 3.34 6.82 -2.94
CA THR A 51 4.01 5.78 -3.72
C THR A 51 3.60 4.37 -3.26
N GLY A 52 3.94 3.37 -4.05
CA GLY A 52 3.69 1.95 -3.70
C GLY A 52 2.39 1.37 -4.25
N ALA A 53 1.54 2.15 -4.92
CA ALA A 53 0.26 1.66 -5.44
C ALA A 53 0.40 0.71 -6.64
N MET A 54 1.44 0.86 -7.44
CA MET A 54 1.66 0.02 -8.64
C MET A 54 2.76 -1.02 -8.42
N THR A 55 3.83 -0.66 -7.73
CA THR A 55 4.97 -1.51 -7.43
C THR A 55 5.43 -1.21 -6.01
N ASP A 56 5.78 -2.24 -5.25
CA ASP A 56 6.33 -2.04 -3.90
C ASP A 56 7.61 -1.20 -3.98
N PRO A 57 7.74 -0.12 -3.21
CA PRO A 57 8.92 0.73 -3.24
C PRO A 57 10.16 0.04 -2.66
N TYR A 58 10.00 -0.99 -1.81
CA TYR A 58 11.09 -1.71 -1.17
C TYR A 58 11.38 -3.06 -1.85
N ILE A 59 11.50 -3.06 -3.18
CA ILE A 59 12.01 -4.19 -3.95
C ILE A 59 13.50 -4.43 -3.64
N PRO A 60 14.07 -5.61 -3.94
CA PRO A 60 15.48 -5.92 -3.64
C PRO A 60 16.50 -4.88 -4.16
N LEU A 61 16.26 -4.29 -5.33
CA LEU A 61 17.10 -3.23 -5.90
C LEU A 61 17.21 -1.97 -5.01
N GLU A 62 16.22 -1.72 -4.16
CA GLU A 62 16.24 -0.58 -3.24
C GLU A 62 17.37 -0.68 -2.20
N ASN A 63 17.90 -1.88 -1.93
CA ASN A 63 19.04 -2.06 -1.04
C ASN A 63 20.29 -1.33 -1.57
N ASP A 64 20.47 -1.30 -2.89
CA ASP A 64 21.63 -0.69 -3.56
C ASP A 64 21.32 0.74 -4.01
N LEU A 65 20.18 0.95 -4.67
CA LEU A 65 19.83 2.22 -5.30
C LEU A 65 19.43 3.30 -4.30
N ARG A 66 18.78 2.92 -3.21
CA ARG A 66 18.29 3.84 -2.15
C ARG A 66 17.38 4.95 -2.69
N TYR A 67 16.59 4.66 -3.72
CA TYR A 67 15.73 5.65 -4.37
C TYR A 67 14.58 6.09 -3.48
N VAL A 68 13.99 5.16 -2.71
CA VAL A 68 12.95 5.49 -1.73
C VAL A 68 13.52 6.40 -0.66
N ARG A 69 14.64 6.03 -0.05
CA ARG A 69 15.30 6.85 0.97
C ARG A 69 15.64 8.26 0.46
N LYS A 70 16.21 8.35 -0.75
CA LYS A 70 16.53 9.64 -1.38
C LYS A 70 15.28 10.46 -1.68
N SER A 71 14.19 9.81 -2.12
CA SER A 71 12.89 10.47 -2.35
C SER A 71 12.27 11.00 -1.06
N LEU A 72 12.35 10.23 0.03
CA LEU A 72 11.94 10.67 1.37
C LEU A 72 12.76 11.90 1.83
N SER A 73 14.09 11.89 1.61
CA SER A 73 14.95 13.03 1.94
C SER A 73 14.58 14.29 1.14
N LEU A 74 14.19 14.14 -0.12
CA LEU A 74 13.71 15.26 -0.92
C LEU A 74 12.34 15.77 -0.42
N ALA A 75 11.43 14.89 -0.06
CA ALA A 75 10.13 15.27 0.51
C ALA A 75 10.31 16.05 1.83
N GLU A 76 11.18 15.56 2.72
CA GLU A 76 11.54 16.23 3.97
C GLU A 76 12.17 17.62 3.71
N LYS A 77 13.17 17.69 2.82
CA LYS A 77 13.88 18.92 2.45
C LYS A 77 12.94 20.02 1.94
N TYR A 78 11.94 19.65 1.14
CA TYR A 78 11.02 20.60 0.52
C TYR A 78 9.68 20.74 1.26
N GLY A 79 9.52 20.13 2.43
CA GLY A 79 8.34 20.26 3.29
C GLY A 79 7.07 19.63 2.70
N PHE A 80 7.19 18.50 2.02
CA PHE A 80 6.04 17.73 1.53
C PHE A 80 5.68 16.63 2.52
N GLY A 81 4.37 16.33 2.64
CA GLY A 81 3.93 15.11 3.32
C GLY A 81 4.17 13.88 2.46
N PHE A 82 4.23 12.71 3.09
CA PHE A 82 4.53 11.47 2.39
C PHE A 82 3.64 10.31 2.84
N THR A 83 3.20 9.49 1.90
CA THR A 83 2.57 8.21 2.21
C THR A 83 3.07 7.14 1.26
N LEU A 84 3.29 5.94 1.78
CA LEU A 84 3.80 4.82 1.00
C LEU A 84 3.07 3.52 1.36
N ILE A 85 2.87 2.66 0.36
CA ILE A 85 2.30 1.33 0.51
C ILE A 85 3.41 0.31 0.32
N THR A 86 3.54 -0.65 1.25
CA THR A 86 4.54 -1.71 1.14
C THR A 86 4.10 -3.01 1.81
N LYS A 87 4.72 -4.12 1.39
CA LYS A 87 4.68 -5.42 2.06
C LYS A 87 6.02 -5.76 2.72
N SER A 88 6.96 -4.80 2.77
CA SER A 88 8.30 -5.00 3.26
C SER A 88 8.55 -4.31 4.60
N THR A 89 9.13 -5.03 5.54
CA THR A 89 9.63 -4.47 6.80
C THR A 89 10.87 -3.58 6.63
N GLN A 90 11.46 -3.53 5.43
CA GLN A 90 12.56 -2.62 5.11
C GLN A 90 12.19 -1.13 5.25
N VAL A 91 10.90 -0.80 5.30
CA VAL A 91 10.44 0.56 5.61
C VAL A 91 11.04 1.08 6.93
N LEU A 92 11.30 0.21 7.89
CA LEU A 92 11.92 0.55 9.18
C LEU A 92 13.37 1.04 9.04
N ARG A 93 14.06 0.70 7.95
CA ARG A 93 15.40 1.24 7.63
C ARG A 93 15.38 2.77 7.49
N ASP A 94 14.27 3.32 7.05
CA ASP A 94 14.10 4.74 6.74
C ASP A 94 13.30 5.48 7.83
N LEU A 95 13.12 4.86 9.00
CA LEU A 95 12.34 5.38 10.12
C LEU A 95 12.78 6.78 10.56
N ASP A 96 14.09 7.05 10.56
CA ASP A 96 14.68 8.34 10.90
C ASP A 96 14.17 9.49 10.01
N ILE A 97 13.99 9.24 8.72
CA ILE A 97 13.48 10.24 7.76
C ILE A 97 11.95 10.32 7.84
N LEU A 98 11.27 9.18 7.97
CA LEU A 98 9.82 9.14 8.12
C LEU A 98 9.37 9.96 9.35
N LYS A 99 10.10 9.86 10.47
CA LYS A 99 9.87 10.68 11.67
C LYS A 99 10.01 12.16 11.38
N LYS A 100 11.11 12.57 10.74
CA LYS A 100 11.36 13.99 10.41
C LYS A 100 10.28 14.56 9.50
N ILE A 101 9.79 13.77 8.51
CA ILE A 101 8.65 14.18 7.69
C ILE A 101 7.40 14.32 8.56
N ASN A 102 7.14 13.36 9.46
CA ASN A 102 5.95 13.37 10.28
C ASN A 102 5.96 14.47 11.36
N GLU A 103 7.13 14.90 11.82
CA GLU A 103 7.29 16.03 12.73
C GLU A 103 6.95 17.37 12.06
N LYS A 104 7.40 17.58 10.83
CA LYS A 104 7.19 18.82 10.07
C LYS A 104 5.83 18.90 9.39
N THR A 105 5.42 17.76 8.86
CA THR A 105 4.20 17.66 8.06
C THR A 105 3.42 16.41 8.46
N LYS A 106 3.18 15.52 7.51
CA LYS A 106 2.48 14.26 7.73
C LYS A 106 3.15 13.12 7.00
N CYS A 107 3.37 12.03 7.71
CA CYS A 107 3.86 10.79 7.13
C CYS A 107 2.90 9.65 7.49
N VAL A 108 2.46 8.86 6.52
CA VAL A 108 1.60 7.69 6.76
C VAL A 108 2.18 6.47 6.06
N VAL A 109 2.43 5.40 6.81
CA VAL A 109 2.86 4.13 6.24
C VAL A 109 1.66 3.21 6.10
N GLN A 110 1.51 2.63 4.91
CA GLN A 110 0.42 1.72 4.60
C GLN A 110 0.99 0.31 4.38
N MET A 111 0.40 -0.69 5.01
CA MET A 111 0.83 -2.09 4.85
C MET A 111 -0.33 -3.00 4.48
N THR A 112 -0.07 -3.94 3.56
CA THR A 112 -1.06 -4.95 3.19
C THR A 112 -0.99 -6.12 4.15
N LEU A 113 -2.09 -6.48 4.77
CA LEU A 113 -2.26 -7.68 5.59
C LEU A 113 -3.46 -8.48 5.07
N THR A 114 -3.22 -9.71 4.59
CA THR A 114 -4.30 -10.52 3.98
C THR A 114 -4.36 -11.94 4.52
N THR A 115 -3.28 -12.45 5.08
CA THR A 115 -3.17 -13.86 5.48
C THR A 115 -2.53 -13.96 6.86
N TYR A 116 -3.33 -14.37 7.87
CA TYR A 116 -2.89 -14.48 9.27
C TYR A 116 -1.94 -15.66 9.50
N ASP A 117 -2.27 -16.82 8.93
CA ASP A 117 -1.42 -18.00 9.01
C ASP A 117 -0.09 -17.78 8.27
N GLU A 118 1.03 -17.94 8.98
CA GLU A 118 2.35 -17.65 8.42
C GLU A 118 2.77 -18.63 7.33
N GLN A 119 2.39 -19.90 7.43
CA GLN A 119 2.76 -20.91 6.42
C GLN A 119 1.99 -20.63 5.12
N LEU A 120 0.70 -20.32 5.25
CA LEU A 120 -0.12 -19.90 4.12
C LEU A 120 0.38 -18.58 3.53
N CYS A 121 0.75 -17.61 4.37
CA CYS A 121 1.32 -16.34 3.95
C CYS A 121 2.59 -16.55 3.11
N ARG A 122 3.56 -17.35 3.59
CA ARG A 122 4.77 -17.67 2.83
C ARG A 122 4.50 -18.41 1.52
N LYS A 123 3.43 -19.21 1.50
CA LYS A 123 2.99 -19.93 0.29
C LYS A 123 2.39 -18.99 -0.77
N LEU A 124 1.62 -18.00 -0.33
CA LEU A 124 0.95 -17.03 -1.20
C LEU A 124 1.87 -15.87 -1.62
N GLU A 125 2.73 -15.42 -0.71
CA GLU A 125 3.59 -14.25 -0.86
C GLU A 125 5.06 -14.57 -0.50
N PRO A 126 5.75 -15.46 -1.25
CA PRO A 126 7.03 -16.03 -0.84
C PRO A 126 8.20 -15.02 -0.77
N ASN A 127 8.09 -13.89 -1.47
CA ASN A 127 9.22 -12.95 -1.65
C ASN A 127 9.07 -11.64 -0.86
N VAL A 128 8.16 -11.60 0.12
CA VAL A 128 7.93 -10.43 0.94
C VAL A 128 7.87 -10.81 2.42
N SER A 129 7.91 -9.83 3.31
CA SER A 129 7.76 -10.07 4.76
C SER A 129 6.44 -10.73 5.06
N THR A 130 6.39 -11.63 6.05
CA THR A 130 5.15 -12.27 6.49
C THR A 130 4.18 -11.26 7.13
N THR A 131 2.92 -11.63 7.25
CA THR A 131 1.92 -10.78 7.92
C THR A 131 2.32 -10.47 9.36
N LYS A 132 2.92 -11.42 10.07
CA LYS A 132 3.42 -11.22 11.43
C LYS A 132 4.59 -10.24 11.48
N GLU A 133 5.55 -10.34 10.58
CA GLU A 133 6.65 -9.39 10.46
C GLU A 133 6.14 -7.98 10.15
N ARG A 134 5.15 -7.86 9.24
CA ARG A 134 4.49 -6.57 8.93
C ARG A 134 3.75 -6.00 10.14
N TYR A 135 3.08 -6.85 10.91
CA TYR A 135 2.43 -6.44 12.16
C TYR A 135 3.44 -5.88 13.17
N GLU A 136 4.58 -6.54 13.39
CA GLU A 136 5.63 -6.02 14.26
C GLU A 136 6.15 -4.65 13.76
N ALA A 137 6.29 -4.49 12.45
CA ALA A 137 6.67 -3.20 11.87
C ALA A 137 5.61 -2.11 12.13
N LEU A 138 4.31 -2.43 12.02
CA LEU A 138 3.22 -1.51 12.34
C LEU A 138 3.27 -1.05 13.81
N LYS A 139 3.59 -1.96 14.74
CA LYS A 139 3.76 -1.61 16.16
C LYS A 139 4.91 -0.63 16.37
N ILE A 140 6.07 -0.90 15.75
CA ILE A 140 7.24 -0.01 15.83
C ILE A 140 6.86 1.38 15.27
N LEU A 141 6.25 1.44 14.09
CA LEU A 141 5.81 2.69 13.48
C LEU A 141 4.87 3.47 14.40
N HIS A 142 3.90 2.78 15.02
CA HIS A 142 3.00 3.41 15.99
C HIS A 142 3.75 3.95 17.22
N GLN A 143 4.69 3.18 17.79
CA GLN A 143 5.52 3.61 18.93
C GLN A 143 6.35 4.85 18.60
N GLU A 144 6.77 4.99 17.34
CA GLU A 144 7.51 6.15 16.85
C GLU A 144 6.61 7.31 16.38
N GLY A 145 5.31 7.23 16.67
CA GLY A 145 4.34 8.28 16.37
C GLY A 145 3.93 8.40 14.90
N ILE A 146 4.28 7.41 14.06
CA ILE A 146 3.92 7.40 12.64
C ILE A 146 2.58 6.70 12.46
N PRO A 147 1.54 7.41 11.96
CA PRO A 147 0.25 6.80 11.66
C PRO A 147 0.37 5.71 10.59
N THR A 148 -0.43 4.66 10.75
CA THR A 148 -0.44 3.53 9.83
C THR A 148 -1.83 3.22 9.31
N VAL A 149 -1.92 2.70 8.09
CA VAL A 149 -3.14 2.21 7.46
C VAL A 149 -2.90 0.80 6.93
N VAL A 150 -3.89 -0.07 7.10
CA VAL A 150 -3.80 -1.44 6.59
C VAL A 150 -4.66 -1.61 5.35
N TRP A 151 -4.12 -2.29 4.33
CA TRP A 151 -4.87 -2.78 3.17
C TRP A 151 -5.24 -4.23 3.41
N LEU A 152 -6.53 -4.47 3.67
CA LEU A 152 -7.12 -5.80 3.85
C LEU A 152 -7.71 -6.28 2.52
N CYS A 153 -6.89 -6.36 1.49
CA CYS A 153 -7.27 -6.83 0.15
C CYS A 153 -6.05 -7.26 -0.67
N PRO A 154 -6.19 -8.30 -1.51
CA PRO A 154 -7.37 -9.13 -1.69
C PRO A 154 -7.55 -10.19 -0.59
N ILE A 155 -8.79 -10.61 -0.36
CA ILE A 155 -9.11 -11.84 0.36
C ILE A 155 -9.45 -12.91 -0.69
N LEU A 156 -8.76 -14.04 -0.64
CA LEU A 156 -8.86 -15.09 -1.66
C LEU A 156 -9.96 -16.09 -1.28
N PRO A 157 -11.08 -16.14 -2.03
CA PRO A 157 -12.15 -17.12 -1.79
C PRO A 157 -11.63 -18.55 -1.69
N PHE A 158 -12.16 -19.33 -0.75
CA PHE A 158 -11.77 -20.73 -0.47
C PHE A 158 -10.32 -20.94 0.00
N ILE A 159 -9.54 -19.87 0.25
CA ILE A 159 -8.14 -19.98 0.69
C ILE A 159 -7.95 -19.30 2.05
N ASN A 160 -8.16 -17.98 2.12
CA ASN A 160 -7.98 -17.21 3.35
C ASN A 160 -9.24 -16.40 3.74
N ASP A 161 -10.37 -16.69 3.13
CA ASP A 161 -11.70 -16.09 3.42
C ASP A 161 -12.39 -16.76 4.62
N THR A 162 -11.65 -16.97 5.69
CA THR A 162 -12.10 -17.60 6.92
C THR A 162 -12.26 -16.58 8.05
N GLU A 163 -13.14 -16.87 9.01
CA GLU A 163 -13.31 -16.06 10.21
C GLU A 163 -12.01 -15.97 11.02
N GLU A 164 -11.28 -17.08 11.16
CA GLU A 164 -10.01 -17.15 11.87
C GLU A 164 -8.99 -16.20 11.25
N ASN A 165 -8.81 -16.24 9.94
CA ASN A 165 -7.91 -15.36 9.21
C ASN A 165 -8.26 -13.88 9.45
N LEU A 166 -9.53 -13.52 9.28
CA LEU A 166 -9.99 -12.16 9.45
C LEU A 166 -9.78 -11.66 10.89
N ARG A 167 -10.19 -12.45 11.89
CA ARG A 167 -10.03 -12.08 13.31
C ARG A 167 -8.57 -11.94 13.70
N GLY A 168 -7.70 -12.83 13.22
CA GLY A 168 -6.27 -12.73 13.46
C GLY A 168 -5.67 -11.43 12.93
N ILE A 169 -6.00 -11.06 11.68
CA ILE A 169 -5.55 -9.80 11.08
C ILE A 169 -6.12 -8.59 11.82
N LEU A 170 -7.42 -8.61 12.17
CA LEU A 170 -8.05 -7.50 12.90
C LEU A 170 -7.44 -7.32 14.29
N ASN A 171 -7.09 -8.40 14.98
CA ASN A 171 -6.38 -8.31 16.25
C ASN A 171 -5.01 -7.63 16.09
N TYR A 172 -4.26 -7.96 15.04
CA TYR A 172 -3.01 -7.26 14.72
C TYR A 172 -3.24 -5.76 14.48
N CYS A 173 -4.30 -5.39 13.76
CA CYS A 173 -4.65 -3.99 13.52
C CYS A 173 -5.00 -3.25 14.81
N VAL A 174 -5.75 -3.90 15.72
CA VAL A 174 -6.13 -3.34 17.03
C VAL A 174 -4.89 -3.14 17.91
N GLU A 175 -4.04 -4.15 18.04
CA GLU A 175 -2.83 -4.10 18.87
C GLU A 175 -1.81 -3.08 18.33
N ALA A 176 -1.66 -2.97 17.02
CA ALA A 176 -0.81 -1.99 16.37
C ALA A 176 -1.44 -0.59 16.34
N LYS A 177 -2.69 -0.42 16.81
CA LYS A 177 -3.43 0.85 16.83
C LYS A 177 -3.42 1.56 15.49
N VAL A 178 -3.70 0.82 14.41
CA VAL A 178 -3.74 1.41 13.07
C VAL A 178 -4.83 2.48 12.98
N TYR A 179 -4.57 3.55 12.23
CA TYR A 179 -5.55 4.61 12.00
C TYR A 179 -6.79 4.10 11.27
N GLY A 180 -6.59 3.29 10.24
CA GLY A 180 -7.69 2.80 9.43
C GLY A 180 -7.35 1.57 8.62
N ILE A 181 -8.39 0.95 8.08
CA ILE A 181 -8.30 -0.23 7.22
C ILE A 181 -9.04 0.03 5.93
N ILE A 182 -8.37 -0.17 4.80
CA ILE A 182 -8.94 -0.13 3.45
C ILE A 182 -9.36 -1.54 3.06
N ASN A 183 -10.65 -1.71 2.75
CA ASN A 183 -11.20 -2.97 2.27
C ASN A 183 -12.22 -2.71 1.15
N PHE A 184 -12.04 -3.33 -0.01
CA PHE A 184 -12.95 -3.23 -1.17
C PHE A 184 -13.91 -4.41 -1.30
N GLY A 185 -14.12 -5.15 -0.22
CA GLY A 185 -14.90 -6.38 -0.17
C GLY A 185 -14.03 -7.59 0.15
N MET A 186 -14.68 -8.64 0.62
CA MET A 186 -14.01 -9.91 0.93
C MET A 186 -13.94 -10.77 -0.33
N GLY A 187 -12.95 -10.49 -1.17
CA GLY A 187 -12.80 -11.17 -2.45
C GLY A 187 -11.59 -10.65 -3.23
N LEU A 188 -11.53 -10.96 -4.51
CA LEU A 188 -10.52 -10.49 -5.43
C LEU A 188 -11.11 -10.09 -6.79
N THR A 189 -10.31 -9.38 -7.58
CA THR A 189 -10.63 -9.05 -8.98
C THR A 189 -9.65 -9.72 -9.92
N LEU A 190 -10.14 -10.33 -10.99
CA LEU A 190 -9.32 -10.98 -12.00
C LEU A 190 -9.45 -10.26 -13.35
N ARG A 191 -8.46 -9.40 -13.62
CA ARG A 191 -8.31 -8.75 -14.93
C ARG A 191 -7.80 -9.74 -15.96
N GLU A 192 -7.96 -9.41 -17.24
CA GLU A 192 -7.31 -10.13 -18.34
C GLU A 192 -5.79 -10.17 -18.09
N GLY A 193 -5.16 -11.31 -18.37
CA GLY A 193 -3.76 -11.57 -18.04
C GLY A 193 -3.52 -12.02 -16.60
N ASN A 194 -4.13 -11.35 -15.63
CA ASN A 194 -4.02 -11.76 -14.21
C ASN A 194 -4.77 -13.06 -13.92
N ARG A 195 -5.87 -13.33 -14.64
CA ARG A 195 -6.68 -14.55 -14.47
C ARG A 195 -5.88 -15.80 -14.82
N GLU A 196 -5.19 -15.78 -15.95
CA GLU A 196 -4.38 -16.90 -16.42
C GLU A 196 -3.24 -17.18 -15.45
N TYR A 197 -2.56 -16.13 -14.99
CA TYR A 197 -1.51 -16.24 -13.99
C TYR A 197 -2.05 -16.81 -12.66
N PHE A 198 -3.16 -16.27 -12.17
CA PHE A 198 -3.79 -16.73 -10.92
C PHE A 198 -4.20 -18.21 -11.00
N TYR A 199 -4.84 -18.63 -12.09
CA TYR A 199 -5.25 -20.02 -12.28
C TYR A 199 -4.04 -20.96 -12.41
N LYS A 200 -2.95 -20.52 -13.04
CA LYS A 200 -1.68 -21.28 -13.07
C LYS A 200 -1.11 -21.46 -11.66
N GLN A 201 -1.18 -20.42 -10.82
CA GLN A 201 -0.72 -20.53 -9.43
C GLN A 201 -1.65 -21.42 -8.58
N LEU A 202 -2.96 -21.37 -8.80
CA LEU A 202 -3.90 -22.29 -8.14
C LEU A 202 -3.58 -23.75 -8.45
N ASP A 203 -3.34 -24.08 -9.72
CA ASP A 203 -2.98 -25.45 -10.13
C ASP A 203 -1.70 -25.94 -9.41
N ARG A 204 -0.73 -25.02 -9.24
CA ARG A 204 0.54 -25.32 -8.58
C ARG A 204 0.44 -25.46 -7.06
N LEU A 205 -0.28 -24.51 -6.42
CA LEU A 205 -0.27 -24.35 -4.96
C LEU A 205 -1.46 -25.05 -4.27
N PHE A 206 -2.59 -25.17 -4.96
CA PHE A 206 -3.86 -25.68 -4.45
C PHE A 206 -4.54 -26.59 -5.48
N PRO A 207 -3.99 -27.81 -5.73
CA PRO A 207 -4.53 -28.71 -6.74
C PRO A 207 -6.04 -28.93 -6.58
N GLY A 208 -6.78 -28.84 -7.70
CA GLY A 208 -8.24 -28.99 -7.74
C GLY A 208 -9.04 -27.70 -7.47
N LEU A 209 -8.43 -26.67 -6.87
CA LEU A 209 -9.17 -25.45 -6.50
C LEU A 209 -9.56 -24.62 -7.71
N LYS A 210 -8.76 -24.61 -8.79
CA LYS A 210 -9.10 -23.93 -10.04
C LYS A 210 -10.44 -24.38 -10.61
N GLY A 211 -10.72 -25.69 -10.60
CA GLY A 211 -12.02 -26.22 -11.04
C GLY A 211 -13.19 -25.64 -10.22
N LYS A 212 -13.01 -25.50 -8.90
CA LYS A 212 -14.00 -24.88 -8.02
C LYS A 212 -14.21 -23.39 -8.35
N TYR A 213 -13.13 -22.64 -8.62
CA TYR A 213 -13.24 -21.24 -9.05
C TYR A 213 -13.99 -21.09 -10.36
N ILE A 214 -13.68 -21.91 -11.37
CA ILE A 214 -14.36 -21.90 -12.68
C ILE A 214 -15.83 -22.24 -12.54
N ALA A 215 -16.17 -23.28 -11.77
CA ALA A 215 -17.54 -23.70 -11.54
C ALA A 215 -18.38 -22.65 -10.79
N TYR A 216 -17.77 -21.95 -9.83
CA TYR A 216 -18.47 -21.00 -8.97
C TYR A 216 -18.58 -19.60 -9.59
N TYR A 217 -17.53 -19.10 -10.25
CA TYR A 217 -17.45 -17.72 -10.73
C TYR A 217 -17.49 -17.57 -12.26
N GLY A 218 -17.24 -18.65 -13.02
CA GLY A 218 -17.13 -18.56 -14.48
C GLY A 218 -16.10 -17.50 -14.91
N ASN A 219 -16.57 -16.55 -15.72
CA ASN A 219 -15.74 -15.44 -16.23
C ASN A 219 -15.97 -14.11 -15.50
N GLN A 220 -16.56 -14.12 -14.30
CA GLN A 220 -16.79 -12.90 -13.55
C GLN A 220 -15.47 -12.16 -13.28
N TYR A 221 -15.53 -10.82 -13.31
CA TYR A 221 -14.40 -9.95 -13.01
C TYR A 221 -14.14 -9.83 -11.50
N ILE A 222 -15.23 -9.69 -10.72
CA ILE A 222 -15.17 -9.62 -9.25
C ILE A 222 -15.57 -10.99 -8.71
N LEU A 223 -14.75 -11.54 -7.84
CA LEU A 223 -14.92 -12.83 -7.20
C LEU A 223 -15.08 -12.63 -5.69
N PRO A 224 -16.32 -12.38 -5.22
CA PRO A 224 -16.57 -12.20 -3.78
C PRO A 224 -16.44 -13.54 -3.05
N SER A 225 -16.02 -13.50 -1.79
CA SER A 225 -16.07 -14.67 -0.93
C SER A 225 -17.51 -15.18 -0.75
N PRO A 226 -17.76 -16.49 -0.78
CA PRO A 226 -19.03 -17.04 -0.35
C PRO A 226 -19.43 -16.64 1.07
N ASN A 227 -18.44 -16.30 1.90
CA ASN A 227 -18.61 -15.88 3.30
C ASN A 227 -18.68 -14.36 3.47
N GLU A 228 -18.77 -13.58 2.38
CA GLU A 228 -18.61 -12.13 2.41
C GLU A 228 -19.48 -11.44 3.46
N ASN A 229 -20.77 -11.77 3.52
CA ASN A 229 -21.72 -11.12 4.46
C ASN A 229 -21.32 -11.37 5.92
N HIS A 230 -20.90 -12.58 6.25
CA HIS A 230 -20.45 -12.95 7.58
C HIS A 230 -19.14 -12.24 7.95
N LEU A 231 -18.17 -12.29 7.06
CA LEU A 231 -16.86 -11.63 7.26
C LEU A 231 -17.00 -10.10 7.35
N ARG A 232 -17.84 -9.50 6.51
CA ARG A 232 -18.13 -8.06 6.54
C ARG A 232 -18.75 -7.64 7.88
N LYS A 233 -19.64 -8.44 8.44
CA LYS A 233 -20.23 -8.18 9.76
C LYS A 233 -19.16 -8.18 10.85
N ILE A 234 -18.27 -9.17 10.86
CA ILE A 234 -17.15 -9.24 11.82
C ILE A 234 -16.23 -8.04 11.65
N PHE A 235 -15.88 -7.70 10.42
CA PHE A 235 -15.03 -6.56 10.09
C PHE A 235 -15.60 -5.25 10.64
N ASN A 236 -16.85 -4.91 10.29
CA ASN A 236 -17.50 -3.68 10.73
C ASN A 236 -17.61 -3.64 12.25
N GLN A 237 -18.11 -4.70 12.90
CA GLN A 237 -18.25 -4.76 14.36
C GLN A 237 -16.91 -4.57 15.09
N THR A 238 -15.83 -5.12 14.55
CA THR A 238 -14.51 -4.97 15.17
C THR A 238 -13.99 -3.56 14.97
N CYS A 239 -14.08 -3.00 13.77
CA CYS A 239 -13.62 -1.65 13.49
C CYS A 239 -14.39 -0.60 14.30
N ASP A 240 -15.72 -0.73 14.40
CA ASP A 240 -16.57 0.16 15.21
C ASP A 240 -16.19 0.09 16.69
N LYS A 241 -16.03 -1.13 17.21
CA LYS A 241 -15.67 -1.37 18.62
C LYS A 241 -14.34 -0.72 19.03
N TYR A 242 -13.36 -0.76 18.14
CA TYR A 242 -12.01 -0.26 18.42
C TYR A 242 -11.71 1.09 17.75
N HIS A 243 -12.74 1.74 17.20
CA HIS A 243 -12.64 3.07 16.56
C HIS A 243 -11.62 3.13 15.42
N ILE A 244 -11.46 2.04 14.67
CA ILE A 244 -10.62 1.99 13.48
C ILE A 244 -11.43 2.54 12.30
N VAL A 245 -10.92 3.54 11.61
CA VAL A 245 -11.58 4.11 10.42
C VAL A 245 -11.61 3.05 9.31
N HIS A 246 -12.81 2.69 8.83
CA HIS A 246 -12.99 1.64 7.82
C HIS A 246 -13.89 2.05 6.65
N ASP A 247 -14.27 3.31 6.61
CA ASP A 247 -14.84 3.95 5.45
C ASP A 247 -13.69 4.34 4.50
N ASN A 248 -13.67 3.73 3.30
CA ASN A 248 -12.57 3.92 2.36
C ASN A 248 -12.40 5.40 1.97
N ASP A 249 -13.49 6.15 1.78
CA ASP A 249 -13.41 7.55 1.36
C ASP A 249 -12.77 8.41 2.45
N LYS A 250 -13.12 8.17 3.72
CA LYS A 250 -12.50 8.85 4.87
C LYS A 250 -11.02 8.49 5.02
N VAL A 251 -10.65 7.21 4.82
CA VAL A 251 -9.24 6.82 4.86
C VAL A 251 -8.47 7.47 3.71
N PHE A 252 -9.02 7.48 2.49
CA PHE A 252 -8.37 8.15 1.36
C PHE A 252 -8.31 9.67 1.52
N GLU A 253 -9.31 10.29 2.10
CA GLU A 253 -9.28 11.70 2.46
C GLU A 253 -8.14 11.98 3.44
N TYR A 254 -8.05 11.19 4.51
CA TYR A 254 -6.95 11.28 5.47
C TYR A 254 -5.58 11.15 4.79
N LEU A 255 -5.39 10.17 3.91
CA LEU A 255 -4.12 9.94 3.21
C LEU A 255 -3.73 11.09 2.26
N ARG A 256 -4.70 11.82 1.71
CA ARG A 256 -4.48 12.94 0.77
C ARG A 256 -4.36 14.29 1.46
N THR A 257 -4.91 14.41 2.67
CA THR A 257 -4.90 15.67 3.41
C THR A 257 -3.50 15.98 3.90
N TYR A 258 -2.93 17.07 3.37
CA TYR A 258 -1.66 17.61 3.81
C TYR A 258 -1.83 18.36 5.13
N GLU A 259 -0.88 18.21 6.04
CA GLU A 259 -0.83 18.89 7.32
C GLU A 259 0.53 19.58 7.45
N GLU A 260 0.53 20.84 7.83
CA GLU A 260 1.72 21.60 8.19
C GLU A 260 1.76 21.73 9.71
N LYS A 261 2.76 21.11 10.33
CA LYS A 261 2.92 21.08 11.79
C LYS A 261 3.95 22.11 12.27
N ASP A 262 4.96 22.40 11.44
CA ASP A 262 5.88 23.51 11.67
C ASP A 262 5.21 24.85 11.31
N LYS A 263 4.30 25.30 12.13
CA LYS A 263 3.99 26.72 12.16
C LYS A 263 5.11 27.39 12.94
N CYS A 264 6.09 27.98 12.24
CA CYS A 264 6.81 29.11 12.81
C CYS A 264 5.73 30.09 13.26
N GLU A 265 5.50 30.23 14.56
CA GLU A 265 4.80 31.38 15.08
C GLU A 265 5.61 32.58 14.61
N GLN A 266 5.12 33.25 13.58
CA GLN A 266 5.66 34.54 13.20
C GLN A 266 5.25 35.47 14.37
N LEU A 267 6.19 35.60 15.33
CA LEU A 267 6.01 36.55 16.43
C LEU A 267 5.80 37.91 15.81
N SER A 268 4.65 38.50 16.09
CA SER A 268 4.37 39.88 15.71
C SER A 268 5.31 40.79 16.48
N LEU A 269 5.74 41.87 15.88
CA LEU A 269 6.51 42.92 16.58
C LEU A 269 5.78 43.42 17.83
N PHE A 270 4.47 43.21 17.92
CA PHE A 270 3.61 43.61 19.03
C PHE A 270 3.55 42.58 20.18
N ASP A 271 4.13 41.38 20.02
CA ASP A 271 4.21 40.37 21.09
C ASP A 271 5.31 40.68 22.10
N PHE A 272 6.07 41.76 21.88
CA PHE A 272 7.18 42.23 22.73
C PHE A 272 6.91 43.57 23.41
N ILE A 273 5.66 44.07 23.43
CA ILE A 273 5.29 45.34 24.10
C ILE A 273 4.42 45.05 25.32
#